data_5bb7c9ca3d1faa49f9fcf71ec31d11a4
#
_entry.id   5bb7c9ca3d1faa49f9fcf71ec31d11a4
#
_cell.length_a   1.000
_cell.length_b   1.000
_cell.length_c   1.000
_cell.angle_alpha   90.00
_cell.angle_beta   90.00
_cell.angle_gamma   90.00
#
_symmetry.space_group_name_H-M   'P 1'
#
loop_
_entity.id
_entity.type
_entity.pdbx_description
1 polymer ?
#
loop_
_entity_poly.entity_id
_entity_poly.type
_entity_poly.pdbx_seq_one_letter_code
_entity_poly.pdbx_strand_id
1 'polypeptide(L)'
;TYMSSRGIIYEGKYRQLVKSKVSDEREHSILSIESKYLVEDKITGLPRWLLYSSLDQDLTEKLTLNIAYNRISDRNYFKDIDRSSPIDLSLKSNLILSYNDPKKNFSASILTEHEQTVSSVPNYQRAIDTSASKIFRSDKESPITLDLTTTKFTHKKSEKASGIRSTGTIGITRTFATEFPVITTKANYDIANYQLKEANDITRKSAGAGISFSFPFNFTSNLQGSYVKNNITPSLSYNYKQKVVQGSIPIFDTTDKYEDIITFADLTSGERYTGRDRVSNAND
;
A
#
# COMPACT_ATOMS: atom_id res chain seq x y z
N THR A 1 32.28 12.55 8.97
CA THR A 1 32.78 11.28 9.61
C THR A 1 34.06 10.83 8.91
N TYR A 2 35.07 10.38 9.64
CA TYR A 2 36.32 9.81 9.11
C TYR A 2 36.36 8.31 9.34
N MET A 3 36.57 7.54 8.28
CA MET A 3 36.82 6.11 8.33
C MET A 3 38.27 5.82 7.96
N SER A 4 39.09 5.35 8.90
CA SER A 4 40.54 5.17 8.72
C SER A 4 40.88 4.31 7.50
N SER A 5 40.10 3.27 7.23
CA SER A 5 40.31 2.34 6.11
C SER A 5 39.71 2.80 4.78
N ARG A 6 38.78 3.79 4.78
CA ARG A 6 38.03 4.16 3.56
C ARG A 6 38.13 5.63 3.18
N GLY A 7 38.32 6.55 4.14
CA GLY A 7 38.46 7.99 3.86
C GLY A 7 37.48 8.87 4.62
N ILE A 8 37.25 10.07 4.10
CA ILE A 8 36.38 11.08 4.71
C ILE A 8 34.99 11.02 4.07
N ILE A 9 33.96 10.90 4.90
CA ILE A 9 32.56 10.97 4.49
C ILE A 9 32.03 12.35 4.85
N TYR A 10 31.51 13.04 3.85
CA TYR A 10 30.75 14.27 4.02
C TYR A 10 29.27 13.91 4.18
N GLU A 11 28.62 14.46 5.20
CA GLU A 11 27.21 14.23 5.50
C GLU A 11 26.48 15.57 5.46
N GLY A 12 25.33 15.60 4.80
CA GLY A 12 24.47 16.76 4.74
C GLY A 12 23.02 16.37 5.00
N LYS A 13 22.35 17.18 5.85
CA LYS A 13 20.91 17.10 6.09
C LYS A 13 20.30 18.46 5.87
N TYR A 14 19.31 18.51 5.01
CA TYR A 14 18.56 19.74 4.72
C TYR A 14 17.07 19.47 4.91
N ARG A 15 16.40 20.39 5.59
CA ARG A 15 14.96 20.35 5.74
C ARG A 15 14.41 21.75 5.55
N GLN A 16 13.42 21.87 4.68
CA GLN A 16 12.73 23.11 4.41
C GLN A 16 11.23 22.95 4.51
N LEU A 17 10.59 23.89 5.19
CA LEU A 17 9.14 24.05 5.17
C LEU A 17 8.78 24.86 3.92
N VAL A 18 7.97 24.27 3.05
CA VAL A 18 7.46 24.96 1.85
C VAL A 18 6.03 25.39 2.16
N LYS A 19 5.75 26.69 2.04
CA LYS A 19 4.39 27.20 2.28
C LYS A 19 3.42 26.58 1.28
N SER A 20 2.38 25.90 1.78
CA SER A 20 1.22 25.56 0.96
C SER A 20 0.47 26.85 0.61
N LYS A 21 0.05 27.00 -0.65
CA LYS A 21 -0.79 28.12 -1.08
C LYS A 21 -2.27 27.95 -0.69
N VAL A 22 -2.60 26.85 -0.03
CA VAL A 22 -3.97 26.31 0.00
C VAL A 22 -4.70 26.52 1.33
N SER A 23 -4.01 26.64 2.44
CA SER A 23 -4.66 27.00 3.72
C SER A 23 -3.67 27.53 4.74
N ASP A 24 -4.09 28.53 5.51
CA ASP A 24 -3.34 29.02 6.68
C ASP A 24 -3.30 27.99 7.83
N GLU A 25 -4.15 26.97 7.80
CA GLU A 25 -4.33 26.00 8.90
C GLU A 25 -3.62 24.66 8.70
N ARG A 26 -3.23 24.29 7.47
CA ARG A 26 -2.43 23.09 7.23
C ARG A 26 -0.97 23.47 7.07
N GLU A 27 -0.26 23.19 8.12
CA GLU A 27 1.14 23.48 8.25
C GLU A 27 1.97 22.70 7.20
N HIS A 28 2.56 23.47 6.27
CA HIS A 28 3.85 23.25 5.65
C HIS A 28 4.13 21.88 4.99
N SER A 29 4.17 21.94 3.69
CA SER A 29 4.90 20.95 2.90
C SER A 29 6.35 20.85 3.36
N ILE A 30 6.90 19.65 3.46
CA ILE A 30 8.26 19.44 3.95
C ILE A 30 9.11 18.87 2.81
N LEU A 31 10.14 19.62 2.44
CA LEU A 31 11.26 19.09 1.65
C LEU A 31 12.33 18.61 2.62
N SER A 32 12.73 17.35 2.50
CA SER A 32 13.83 16.77 3.27
C SER A 32 14.85 16.15 2.33
N ILE A 33 16.14 16.44 2.55
CA ILE A 33 17.26 15.85 1.79
C ILE A 33 18.29 15.37 2.81
N GLU A 34 18.71 14.13 2.70
CA GLU A 34 19.84 13.56 3.42
C GLU A 34 20.83 12.98 2.42
N SER A 35 22.08 13.38 2.53
CA SER A 35 23.14 12.89 1.65
C SER A 35 24.38 12.51 2.44
N LYS A 36 25.04 11.45 1.99
CA LYS A 36 26.39 11.07 2.42
C LYS A 36 27.24 10.88 1.19
N TYR A 37 28.44 11.41 1.19
CA TYR A 37 29.34 11.36 0.06
C TYR A 37 30.78 11.07 0.51
N LEU A 38 31.31 9.97 0.03
CA LEU A 38 32.72 9.58 0.15
C LEU A 38 33.38 9.83 -1.20
N VAL A 39 34.26 10.84 -1.27
CA VAL A 39 34.88 11.28 -2.52
C VAL A 39 35.65 10.15 -3.20
N GLU A 40 36.42 9.41 -2.42
CA GLU A 40 37.18 8.25 -2.87
C GLU A 40 37.21 7.21 -1.74
N ASP A 41 36.67 6.04 -1.99
CA ASP A 41 36.86 4.90 -1.12
C ASP A 41 38.22 4.30 -1.32
N LYS A 42 39.14 4.43 -0.37
CA LYS A 42 40.53 3.92 -0.44
C LYS A 42 40.65 2.42 -0.79
N ILE A 43 39.58 1.64 -0.59
CA ILE A 43 39.56 0.22 -0.91
C ILE A 43 39.18 -0.02 -2.37
N THR A 44 38.21 0.73 -2.90
CA THR A 44 37.67 0.52 -4.25
C THR A 44 38.21 1.53 -5.27
N GLY A 45 38.75 2.63 -4.83
CA GLY A 45 39.21 3.75 -5.70
C GLY A 45 38.03 4.53 -6.32
N LEU A 46 36.78 4.29 -5.90
CA LEU A 46 35.57 4.88 -6.50
C LEU A 46 34.84 5.79 -5.50
N PRO A 47 34.15 6.84 -5.97
CA PRO A 47 33.28 7.62 -5.12
C PRO A 47 32.06 6.79 -4.70
N ARG A 48 31.63 6.95 -3.45
CA ARG A 48 30.45 6.26 -2.92
C ARG A 48 29.52 7.26 -2.26
N TRP A 49 28.23 7.08 -2.48
CA TRP A 49 27.24 8.03 -2.00
C TRP A 49 25.90 7.41 -1.70
N LEU A 50 25.16 8.10 -0.83
CA LEU A 50 23.76 7.86 -0.50
C LEU A 50 23.00 9.18 -0.65
N LEU A 51 21.83 9.12 -1.22
CA LEU A 51 20.90 10.23 -1.33
C LEU A 51 19.49 9.76 -0.98
N TYR A 52 18.91 10.39 0.04
CA TYR A 52 17.49 10.32 0.38
C TYR A 52 16.89 11.70 0.21
N SER A 53 15.79 11.78 -0.51
CA SER A 53 15.05 13.03 -0.67
C SER A 53 13.56 12.73 -0.63
N SER A 54 12.80 13.55 0.07
CA SER A 54 11.35 13.49 0.09
C SER A 54 10.75 14.87 0.01
N LEU A 55 9.65 14.96 -0.72
CA LEU A 55 8.78 16.14 -0.79
C LEU A 55 7.35 15.66 -0.58
N ASP A 56 6.67 16.31 0.38
CA ASP A 56 5.24 16.17 0.59
C ASP A 56 4.61 17.54 0.44
N GLN A 57 3.71 17.70 -0.54
CA GLN A 57 3.17 18.99 -0.91
C GLN A 57 1.69 18.93 -1.27
N ASP A 58 0.89 19.76 -0.61
CA ASP A 58 -0.46 20.08 -1.02
C ASP A 58 -0.45 21.11 -2.15
N LEU A 59 -0.83 20.67 -3.36
CA LEU A 59 -0.94 21.55 -4.54
C LEU A 59 -2.26 22.34 -4.52
N THR A 60 -3.33 21.69 -4.06
CA THR A 60 -4.65 22.29 -3.81
C THR A 60 -5.30 21.61 -2.60
N GLU A 61 -6.47 22.08 -2.13
CA GLU A 61 -7.24 21.42 -1.05
C GLU A 61 -7.56 19.93 -1.34
N LYS A 62 -7.47 19.50 -2.61
CA LYS A 62 -7.86 18.18 -3.06
C LYS A 62 -6.74 17.42 -3.74
N LEU A 63 -5.64 18.08 -4.05
CA LEU A 63 -4.55 17.50 -4.83
C LEU A 63 -3.26 17.56 -4.04
N THR A 64 -2.67 16.39 -3.77
CA THR A 64 -1.40 16.24 -3.05
C THR A 64 -0.36 15.58 -3.95
N LEU A 65 0.89 15.99 -3.79
CA LEU A 65 2.06 15.45 -4.47
C LEU A 65 3.03 14.93 -3.44
N ASN A 66 3.37 13.63 -3.51
CA ASN A 66 4.42 13.03 -2.70
C ASN A 66 5.52 12.51 -3.61
N ILE A 67 6.75 12.89 -3.32
CA ILE A 67 7.93 12.43 -4.03
C ILE A 67 8.90 11.85 -3.01
N ALA A 68 9.42 10.66 -3.27
CA ALA A 68 10.55 10.10 -2.57
C ALA A 68 11.59 9.63 -3.58
N TYR A 69 12.84 10.08 -3.41
CA TYR A 69 13.96 9.66 -4.24
C TYR A 69 15.07 9.11 -3.36
N ASN A 70 15.27 7.80 -3.43
CA ASN A 70 16.19 7.06 -2.58
C ASN A 70 17.19 6.29 -3.44
N ARG A 71 18.47 6.59 -3.30
CA ARG A 71 19.53 6.02 -4.13
C ARG A 71 20.84 5.86 -3.38
N ILE A 72 21.59 4.84 -3.78
CA ILE A 72 22.98 4.62 -3.37
C ILE A 72 23.86 4.37 -4.59
N SER A 73 25.15 4.62 -4.44
CA SER A 73 26.14 4.40 -5.50
C SER A 73 26.21 2.96 -5.97
N ASP A 74 26.19 2.01 -5.04
CA ASP A 74 26.38 0.59 -5.32
C ASP A 74 25.72 -0.31 -4.25
N ARG A 75 25.56 -1.59 -4.58
CA ARG A 75 24.87 -2.57 -3.73
C ARG A 75 25.52 -2.83 -2.39
N ASN A 76 26.83 -2.63 -2.29
CA ASN A 76 27.58 -2.93 -1.08
C ASN A 76 27.67 -1.72 -0.14
N TYR A 77 27.07 -0.58 -0.51
CA TYR A 77 27.15 0.66 0.25
C TYR A 77 26.81 0.45 1.74
N PHE A 78 25.67 -0.15 2.03
CA PHE A 78 25.23 -0.36 3.41
C PHE A 78 26.16 -1.29 4.19
N LYS A 79 26.58 -2.39 3.60
CA LYS A 79 27.50 -3.34 4.23
C LYS A 79 28.84 -2.71 4.53
N ASP A 80 29.35 -1.91 3.61
CA ASP A 80 30.71 -1.43 3.64
C ASP A 80 30.85 -0.09 4.38
N ILE A 81 29.88 0.79 4.24
CA ILE A 81 29.94 2.17 4.76
C ILE A 81 29.13 2.31 6.03
N ASP A 82 27.85 1.98 6.01
CA ASP A 82 27.00 2.09 7.21
C ASP A 82 27.15 0.93 8.17
N ARG A 83 27.82 -0.15 7.77
CA ARG A 83 27.99 -1.38 8.55
C ARG A 83 26.67 -1.95 9.05
N SER A 84 25.63 -1.72 8.29
CA SER A 84 24.28 -2.21 8.56
C SER A 84 23.87 -3.24 7.51
N SER A 85 23.12 -4.25 7.90
CA SER A 85 22.38 -5.05 6.95
C SER A 85 21.14 -4.24 6.59
N PRO A 86 20.88 -3.96 5.31
CA PRO A 86 19.65 -3.28 4.93
C PRO A 86 18.47 -4.14 5.37
N ILE A 87 17.55 -3.54 6.12
CA ILE A 87 16.29 -4.19 6.50
C ILE A 87 15.48 -4.45 5.24
N ASP A 88 15.53 -3.50 4.29
CA ASP A 88 14.90 -3.63 2.99
C ASP A 88 15.91 -4.11 1.94
N LEU A 89 15.48 -5.11 1.17
CA LEU A 89 16.27 -5.67 0.06
C LEU A 89 16.34 -4.73 -1.15
N SER A 90 15.68 -3.56 -1.07
CA SER A 90 15.60 -2.59 -2.15
C SER A 90 15.33 -1.16 -1.67
N LEU A 91 15.79 -0.18 -2.42
CA LEU A 91 15.49 1.23 -2.22
C LEU A 91 14.44 1.67 -3.23
N LYS A 92 13.30 2.12 -2.73
CA LYS A 92 12.17 2.58 -3.54
C LYS A 92 12.24 4.10 -3.71
N SER A 93 12.14 4.55 -4.97
CA SER A 93 11.88 5.93 -5.34
C SER A 93 10.50 5.99 -5.97
N ASN A 94 9.65 6.90 -5.55
CA ASN A 94 8.30 7.02 -6.05
C ASN A 94 7.87 8.47 -6.25
N LEU A 95 6.88 8.65 -7.11
CA LEU A 95 6.10 9.86 -7.26
C LEU A 95 4.64 9.48 -7.19
N ILE A 96 3.88 10.12 -6.29
CA ILE A 96 2.46 9.89 -6.09
C ILE A 96 1.74 11.22 -6.25
N LEU A 97 0.80 11.27 -7.17
CA LEU A 97 -0.15 12.37 -7.31
C LEU A 97 -1.52 11.85 -6.88
N SER A 98 -2.11 12.42 -5.83
CA SER A 98 -3.39 11.99 -5.26
C SER A 98 -4.41 13.11 -5.31
N TYR A 99 -5.59 12.80 -5.81
CA TYR A 99 -6.76 13.66 -5.78
C TYR A 99 -7.82 13.07 -4.83
N ASN A 100 -8.33 13.88 -3.90
CA ASN A 100 -9.37 13.47 -2.97
C ASN A 100 -10.45 14.55 -2.85
N ASP A 101 -11.70 14.21 -3.19
CA ASP A 101 -12.86 15.07 -3.05
C ASP A 101 -13.89 14.41 -2.11
N PRO A 102 -13.83 14.69 -0.79
CA PRO A 102 -14.76 14.11 0.18
C PRO A 102 -16.22 14.49 -0.09
N LYS A 103 -16.48 15.70 -0.65
CA LYS A 103 -17.85 16.14 -0.98
C LYS A 103 -18.47 15.30 -2.09
N LYS A 104 -17.64 14.84 -3.04
CA LYS A 104 -18.08 13.96 -4.12
C LYS A 104 -17.88 12.49 -3.80
N ASN A 105 -17.32 12.13 -2.65
CA ASN A 105 -16.88 10.78 -2.30
C ASN A 105 -16.06 10.13 -3.43
N PHE A 106 -15.09 10.86 -3.95
CA PHE A 106 -14.26 10.45 -5.06
C PHE A 106 -12.79 10.64 -4.73
N SER A 107 -11.99 9.63 -4.99
CA SER A 107 -10.53 9.71 -4.94
C SER A 107 -9.91 9.08 -6.18
N ALA A 108 -8.75 9.58 -6.58
CA ALA A 108 -7.94 9.02 -7.64
C ALA A 108 -6.47 9.23 -7.35
N SER A 109 -5.61 8.33 -7.79
CA SER A 109 -4.17 8.49 -7.68
C SER A 109 -3.42 7.93 -8.87
N ILE A 110 -2.25 8.51 -9.11
CA ILE A 110 -1.25 8.01 -10.05
C ILE A 110 0.04 7.84 -9.26
N LEU A 111 0.62 6.65 -9.33
CA LEU A 111 1.90 6.33 -8.73
C LEU A 111 2.86 5.85 -9.82
N THR A 112 4.09 6.30 -9.78
CA THR A 112 5.20 5.68 -10.50
C THR A 112 6.26 5.27 -9.48
N GLU A 113 6.83 4.09 -9.65
CA GLU A 113 7.82 3.53 -8.73
C GLU A 113 9.04 3.05 -9.50
N HIS A 114 10.20 3.39 -8.98
CA HIS A 114 11.46 2.83 -9.44
C HIS A 114 12.23 2.27 -8.25
N GLU A 115 12.68 1.03 -8.37
CA GLU A 115 13.36 0.31 -7.30
C GLU A 115 14.82 0.04 -7.66
N GLN A 116 15.74 0.49 -6.80
CA GLN A 116 17.13 0.07 -6.84
C GLN A 116 17.30 -1.17 -5.95
N THR A 117 17.48 -2.33 -6.58
CA THR A 117 17.70 -3.58 -5.86
C THR A 117 19.06 -3.56 -5.17
N VAL A 118 19.08 -3.75 -3.86
CA VAL A 118 20.28 -3.89 -3.03
C VAL A 118 20.67 -5.36 -2.89
N SER A 119 19.68 -6.26 -2.87
CA SER A 119 19.89 -7.72 -2.84
C SER A 119 20.10 -8.31 -4.23
N SER A 120 20.41 -9.62 -4.26
CA SER A 120 20.51 -10.38 -5.51
C SER A 120 19.16 -10.70 -6.17
N VAL A 121 18.05 -10.54 -5.44
CA VAL A 121 16.71 -10.88 -5.90
C VAL A 121 15.94 -9.60 -6.24
N PRO A 122 15.75 -9.31 -7.53
CA PRO A 122 14.93 -8.17 -7.94
C PRO A 122 13.44 -8.48 -7.73
N ASN A 123 12.67 -7.48 -7.29
CA ASN A 123 11.22 -7.53 -7.20
C ASN A 123 10.56 -7.02 -8.49
N TYR A 124 9.25 -7.25 -8.63
CA TYR A 124 8.44 -6.55 -9.62
C TYR A 124 8.40 -5.06 -9.31
N GLN A 125 8.47 -4.26 -10.37
CA GLN A 125 8.35 -2.80 -10.29
C GLN A 125 7.01 -2.37 -10.85
N ARG A 126 6.32 -1.48 -10.14
CA ARG A 126 5.11 -0.82 -10.62
C ARG A 126 5.53 0.43 -11.40
N ALA A 127 5.76 0.25 -12.69
CA ALA A 127 6.20 1.36 -13.53
C ALA A 127 5.16 2.49 -13.56
N ILE A 128 3.88 2.14 -13.61
CA ILE A 128 2.74 3.06 -13.46
C ILE A 128 1.64 2.28 -12.73
N ASP A 129 1.05 2.92 -11.73
CA ASP A 129 -0.12 2.42 -11.00
C ASP A 129 -1.15 3.56 -10.93
N THR A 130 -2.33 3.33 -11.45
CA THR A 130 -3.43 4.29 -11.41
C THR A 130 -4.58 3.68 -10.62
N SER A 131 -5.20 4.47 -9.76
CA SER A 131 -6.40 4.05 -9.03
C SER A 131 -7.46 5.13 -9.06
N ALA A 132 -8.72 4.72 -9.03
CA ALA A 132 -9.87 5.58 -8.82
C ALA A 132 -10.90 4.85 -7.96
N SER A 133 -11.47 5.55 -6.99
CA SER A 133 -12.52 5.06 -6.11
C SER A 133 -13.66 6.06 -6.04
N LYS A 134 -14.89 5.54 -6.11
CA LYS A 134 -16.11 6.33 -6.03
C LYS A 134 -17.13 5.63 -5.13
N ILE A 135 -17.71 6.39 -4.20
CA ILE A 135 -18.82 5.93 -3.39
C ILE A 135 -20.09 6.64 -3.87
N PHE A 136 -21.03 5.87 -4.35
CA PHE A 136 -22.38 6.33 -4.68
C PHE A 136 -23.26 6.07 -3.46
N ARG A 137 -23.91 7.09 -2.97
CA ARG A 137 -24.86 6.99 -1.85
C ARG A 137 -26.24 7.23 -2.40
N SER A 138 -27.04 6.18 -2.54
CA SER A 138 -28.48 6.34 -2.85
C SER A 138 -29.26 6.70 -1.59
N ASP A 139 -28.83 6.18 -0.44
CA ASP A 139 -29.27 6.50 0.90
C ASP A 139 -28.09 6.39 1.88
N LYS A 140 -28.28 6.75 3.16
CA LYS A 140 -27.22 6.67 4.18
C LYS A 140 -26.85 5.21 4.54
N GLU A 141 -27.69 4.25 4.24
CA GLU A 141 -27.61 2.87 4.72
C GLU A 141 -27.03 1.89 3.70
N SER A 142 -27.02 2.26 2.40
CA SER A 142 -26.65 1.35 1.32
C SER A 142 -25.65 1.99 0.34
N PRO A 143 -24.39 2.31 0.76
CA PRO A 143 -23.40 2.83 -0.16
C PRO A 143 -23.02 1.77 -1.19
N ILE A 144 -22.88 2.21 -2.44
CA ILE A 144 -22.28 1.43 -3.53
C ILE A 144 -20.89 1.96 -3.77
N THR A 145 -19.88 1.09 -3.72
CA THR A 145 -18.48 1.42 -3.99
C THR A 145 -18.07 0.93 -5.37
N LEU A 146 -17.29 1.72 -6.08
CA LEU A 146 -16.63 1.35 -7.33
C LEU A 146 -15.15 1.66 -7.21
N ASP A 147 -14.31 0.64 -7.29
CA ASP A 147 -12.86 0.76 -7.25
C ASP A 147 -12.26 0.25 -8.56
N LEU A 148 -11.42 1.07 -9.18
CA LEU A 148 -10.72 0.75 -10.41
C LEU A 148 -9.23 0.91 -10.20
N THR A 149 -8.43 -0.03 -10.72
CA THR A 149 -6.97 0.15 -10.76
C THR A 149 -6.40 -0.39 -12.06
N THR A 150 -5.32 0.24 -12.52
CA THR A 150 -4.50 -0.27 -13.61
C THR A 150 -3.04 -0.13 -13.25
N THR A 151 -2.32 -1.25 -13.25
CA THR A 151 -0.92 -1.30 -12.84
C THR A 151 -0.09 -1.96 -13.94
N LYS A 152 0.97 -1.29 -14.38
CA LYS A 152 1.98 -1.85 -15.28
C LYS A 152 3.12 -2.42 -14.45
N PHE A 153 3.29 -3.73 -14.54
CA PHE A 153 4.38 -4.46 -13.88
C PHE A 153 5.52 -4.75 -14.85
N THR A 154 6.73 -4.51 -14.38
CA THR A 154 7.98 -4.85 -15.08
C THR A 154 8.89 -5.61 -14.15
N HIS A 155 9.70 -6.52 -14.71
CA HIS A 155 10.70 -7.25 -13.96
C HIS A 155 12.04 -7.24 -14.71
N LYS A 156 13.16 -7.16 -13.96
CA LYS A 156 14.51 -7.11 -14.54
C LYS A 156 14.93 -8.41 -15.24
N LYS A 157 14.41 -9.55 -14.77
CA LYS A 157 14.67 -10.86 -15.40
C LYS A 157 13.65 -11.07 -16.52
N SER A 158 14.13 -11.34 -17.72
CA SER A 158 13.30 -11.56 -18.92
C SER A 158 12.38 -12.78 -18.82
N GLU A 159 12.76 -13.79 -18.05
CA GLU A 159 11.98 -15.01 -17.80
C GLU A 159 10.72 -14.79 -16.94
N LYS A 160 10.62 -13.63 -16.29
CA LYS A 160 9.47 -13.26 -15.45
C LYS A 160 8.43 -12.52 -16.28
N ALA A 161 7.17 -12.93 -16.16
CA ALA A 161 6.06 -12.28 -16.83
C ALA A 161 6.02 -10.78 -16.55
N SER A 162 5.85 -9.97 -17.58
CA SER A 162 5.61 -8.52 -17.46
C SER A 162 4.31 -8.20 -18.17
N GLY A 163 3.59 -7.18 -17.71
CA GLY A 163 2.30 -6.86 -18.30
C GLY A 163 1.54 -5.78 -17.56
N ILE A 164 0.28 -5.63 -17.94
CA ILE A 164 -0.66 -4.69 -17.35
C ILE A 164 -1.78 -5.49 -16.67
N ARG A 165 -2.05 -5.19 -15.41
CA ARG A 165 -3.22 -5.67 -14.71
C ARG A 165 -4.21 -4.53 -14.52
N SER A 166 -5.43 -4.71 -15.02
CA SER A 166 -6.55 -3.81 -14.75
C SER A 166 -7.58 -4.52 -13.89
N THR A 167 -7.97 -3.90 -12.77
CA THR A 167 -8.97 -4.47 -11.86
C THR A 167 -10.13 -3.51 -11.66
N GLY A 168 -11.33 -4.06 -11.54
CA GLY A 168 -12.52 -3.33 -11.16
C GLY A 168 -13.28 -4.11 -10.08
N THR A 169 -13.67 -3.42 -9.02
CA THR A 169 -14.51 -3.97 -7.95
C THR A 169 -15.73 -3.09 -7.80
N ILE A 170 -16.91 -3.68 -7.86
CA ILE A 170 -18.15 -3.03 -7.44
C ILE A 170 -18.66 -3.73 -6.18
N GLY A 171 -19.00 -2.95 -5.17
CA GLY A 171 -19.49 -3.46 -3.89
C GLY A 171 -20.72 -2.70 -3.41
N ILE A 172 -21.59 -3.38 -2.70
CA ILE A 172 -22.70 -2.79 -1.96
C ILE A 172 -22.64 -3.31 -0.52
N THR A 173 -22.83 -2.40 0.42
CA THR A 173 -22.95 -2.73 1.83
C THR A 173 -24.25 -2.15 2.35
N ARG A 174 -25.04 -2.91 3.08
CA ARG A 174 -26.26 -2.42 3.72
C ARG A 174 -26.25 -2.79 5.20
N THR A 175 -26.43 -1.77 6.03
CA THR A 175 -26.57 -1.93 7.47
C THR A 175 -28.05 -1.72 7.85
N PHE A 176 -28.62 -2.70 8.50
CA PHE A 176 -29.95 -2.63 9.08
C PHE A 176 -29.77 -2.25 10.55
N ALA A 177 -30.11 -1.02 10.86
CA ALA A 177 -30.10 -0.52 12.24
C ALA A 177 -31.36 -1.06 12.97
N THR A 178 -31.28 -2.31 13.39
CA THR A 178 -32.24 -2.87 14.35
C THR A 178 -31.79 -2.48 15.75
N GLU A 179 -32.70 -2.45 16.72
CA GLU A 179 -32.29 -2.14 18.10
C GLU A 179 -31.25 -3.14 18.60
N PHE A 180 -31.35 -4.41 18.19
CA PHE A 180 -30.44 -5.50 18.55
C PHE A 180 -30.79 -6.80 17.80
N PRO A 181 -29.86 -7.48 17.09
CA PRO A 181 -28.48 -7.08 16.74
C PRO A 181 -28.42 -6.08 15.57
N VAL A 182 -27.28 -5.42 15.39
CA VAL A 182 -26.99 -4.69 14.17
C VAL A 182 -26.58 -5.68 13.09
N ILE A 183 -27.33 -5.71 11.98
CA ILE A 183 -27.09 -6.63 10.86
C ILE A 183 -26.46 -5.86 9.70
N THR A 184 -25.32 -6.32 9.22
CA THR A 184 -24.67 -5.76 8.02
C THR A 184 -24.55 -6.83 6.96
N THR A 185 -25.04 -6.55 5.76
CA THR A 185 -24.88 -7.40 4.59
C THR A 185 -23.94 -6.73 3.60
N LYS A 186 -23.15 -7.51 2.89
CA LYS A 186 -22.27 -7.03 1.82
C LYS A 186 -22.33 -7.96 0.61
N ALA A 187 -22.19 -7.39 -0.58
CA ALA A 187 -21.97 -8.13 -1.81
C ALA A 187 -20.96 -7.38 -2.66
N ASN A 188 -20.09 -8.10 -3.34
CA ASN A 188 -19.10 -7.53 -4.25
C ASN A 188 -18.91 -8.40 -5.49
N TYR A 189 -18.51 -7.74 -6.57
CA TYR A 189 -18.09 -8.37 -7.80
C TYR A 189 -16.76 -7.78 -8.25
N ASP A 190 -15.79 -8.66 -8.49
CA ASP A 190 -14.43 -8.32 -8.85
C ASP A 190 -14.12 -8.84 -10.24
N ILE A 191 -13.51 -8.01 -11.07
CA ILE A 191 -12.94 -8.38 -12.35
C ILE A 191 -11.47 -7.97 -12.39
N ALA A 192 -10.61 -8.86 -12.90
CA ALA A 192 -9.20 -8.55 -13.15
C ALA A 192 -8.82 -9.05 -14.54
N ASN A 193 -8.28 -8.16 -15.36
CA ASN A 193 -7.75 -8.46 -16.68
C ASN A 193 -6.22 -8.33 -16.64
N TYR A 194 -5.52 -9.31 -17.17
CA TYR A 194 -4.07 -9.38 -17.26
C TYR A 194 -3.68 -9.40 -18.73
N GLN A 195 -3.10 -8.32 -19.22
CA GLN A 195 -2.50 -8.21 -20.54
C GLN A 195 -1.01 -8.49 -20.43
N LEU A 196 -0.58 -9.67 -20.81
CA LEU A 196 0.80 -10.15 -20.65
C LEU A 196 1.60 -9.89 -21.93
N LYS A 197 2.86 -9.49 -21.80
CA LYS A 197 3.72 -9.14 -22.94
C LYS A 197 4.00 -10.32 -23.89
N GLU A 198 4.12 -11.53 -23.31
CA GLU A 198 4.56 -12.74 -24.06
C GLU A 198 3.61 -13.93 -23.86
N ALA A 199 2.37 -13.67 -23.46
CA ALA A 199 1.36 -14.71 -23.22
C ALA A 199 -0.04 -14.16 -23.55
N ASN A 200 -1.01 -15.06 -23.65
CA ASN A 200 -2.40 -14.68 -23.86
C ASN A 200 -2.97 -13.90 -22.67
N ASP A 201 -3.89 -13.00 -22.96
CA ASP A 201 -4.62 -12.26 -21.94
C ASP A 201 -5.42 -13.20 -21.05
N ILE A 202 -5.43 -12.91 -19.76
CA ILE A 202 -6.16 -13.69 -18.77
C ILE A 202 -7.18 -12.79 -18.09
N THR A 203 -8.42 -13.26 -17.98
CA THR A 203 -9.47 -12.57 -17.24
C THR A 203 -9.92 -13.42 -16.06
N ARG A 204 -9.93 -12.84 -14.86
CA ARG A 204 -10.48 -13.41 -13.65
C ARG A 204 -11.73 -12.63 -13.24
N LYS A 205 -12.78 -13.36 -12.88
CA LYS A 205 -14.04 -12.81 -12.32
C LYS A 205 -14.34 -13.53 -11.02
N SER A 206 -14.80 -12.80 -10.01
CA SER A 206 -15.12 -13.35 -8.71
C SER A 206 -16.29 -12.59 -8.09
N ALA A 207 -17.22 -13.29 -7.48
CA ALA A 207 -18.30 -12.72 -6.71
C ALA A 207 -18.15 -13.10 -5.24
N GLY A 208 -18.54 -12.20 -4.34
CA GLY A 208 -18.54 -12.43 -2.91
C GLY A 208 -19.80 -11.88 -2.26
N ALA A 209 -20.20 -12.49 -1.15
CA ALA A 209 -21.29 -12.01 -0.30
C ALA A 209 -20.97 -12.28 1.17
N GLY A 210 -21.49 -11.47 2.07
CA GLY A 210 -21.30 -11.65 3.49
C GLY A 210 -22.44 -11.11 4.32
N ILE A 211 -22.59 -11.67 5.52
CA ILE A 211 -23.50 -11.18 6.53
C ILE A 211 -22.76 -11.14 7.87
N SER A 212 -23.01 -10.10 8.64
CA SER A 212 -22.41 -9.89 9.95
C SER A 212 -23.50 -9.47 10.93
N PHE A 213 -23.46 -10.05 12.12
CA PHE A 213 -24.30 -9.72 13.26
C PHE A 213 -23.41 -9.13 14.34
N SER A 214 -23.71 -7.94 14.82
CA SER A 214 -22.98 -7.27 15.89
C SER A 214 -23.92 -7.01 17.07
N PHE A 215 -23.44 -7.30 18.27
CA PHE A 215 -24.20 -7.23 19.53
C PHE A 215 -23.55 -6.20 20.46
N PRO A 216 -23.83 -4.88 20.28
CA PRO A 216 -23.22 -3.85 21.12
C PRO A 216 -23.83 -3.80 22.52
N PHE A 217 -23.02 -4.07 23.54
CA PHE A 217 -23.38 -3.93 24.95
C PHE A 217 -22.67 -2.74 25.56
N ASN A 218 -23.43 -1.75 26.03
CA ASN A 218 -22.92 -0.58 26.73
C ASN A 218 -23.35 -0.68 28.20
N PHE A 219 -22.41 -0.69 29.13
CA PHE A 219 -22.70 -0.68 30.55
C PHE A 219 -21.71 0.19 31.33
N THR A 220 -22.17 0.66 32.48
CA THR A 220 -21.34 1.47 33.37
C THR A 220 -20.98 0.63 34.57
N SER A 221 -19.70 0.52 34.89
CA SER A 221 -19.18 -0.11 36.12
C SER A 221 -18.60 0.92 37.05
N ASN A 222 -18.70 0.68 38.36
CA ASN A 222 -18.03 1.49 39.38
C ASN A 222 -16.74 0.79 39.76
N LEU A 223 -15.60 1.39 39.48
CA LEU A 223 -14.29 0.90 39.85
C LEU A 223 -13.65 1.89 40.84
N GLN A 224 -13.51 1.47 42.08
CA GLN A 224 -12.90 2.29 43.14
C GLN A 224 -13.48 3.70 43.28
N GLY A 225 -14.81 3.84 43.15
CA GLY A 225 -15.49 5.12 43.26
C GLY A 225 -15.58 5.95 41.98
N SER A 226 -14.98 5.48 40.89
CA SER A 226 -15.06 6.11 39.56
C SER A 226 -16.00 5.33 38.63
N TYR A 227 -16.90 6.06 37.94
CA TYR A 227 -17.79 5.45 36.94
C TYR A 227 -17.05 5.28 35.61
N VAL A 228 -16.89 4.03 35.18
CA VAL A 228 -16.25 3.67 33.90
C VAL A 228 -17.32 3.18 32.93
N LYS A 229 -17.41 3.83 31.76
CA LYS A 229 -18.27 3.35 30.66
C LYS A 229 -17.53 2.27 29.88
N ASN A 230 -18.13 1.10 29.78
CA ASN A 230 -17.62 -0.05 29.05
C ASN A 230 -18.48 -0.31 27.83
N ASN A 231 -17.82 -0.67 26.72
CA ASN A 231 -18.46 -1.14 25.50
C ASN A 231 -17.86 -2.49 25.13
N ILE A 232 -18.71 -3.51 24.98
CA ILE A 232 -18.34 -4.84 24.47
C ILE A 232 -19.23 -5.12 23.27
N THR A 233 -18.63 -5.43 22.12
CA THR A 233 -19.37 -5.69 20.88
C THR A 233 -18.96 -7.03 20.30
N PRO A 234 -19.51 -8.16 20.80
CA PRO A 234 -19.35 -9.45 20.13
C PRO A 234 -19.90 -9.39 18.71
N SER A 235 -19.27 -10.07 17.79
CA SER A 235 -19.73 -10.14 16.39
C SER A 235 -19.60 -11.55 15.83
N LEU A 236 -20.53 -11.93 14.98
CA LEU A 236 -20.52 -13.16 14.19
C LEU A 236 -20.62 -12.78 12.72
N SER A 237 -19.70 -13.28 11.89
CA SER A 237 -19.68 -12.99 10.46
C SER A 237 -19.57 -14.27 9.65
N TYR A 238 -20.30 -14.31 8.55
CA TYR A 238 -20.18 -15.33 7.52
C TYR A 238 -19.85 -14.64 6.18
N ASN A 239 -18.78 -15.10 5.51
CA ASN A 239 -18.35 -14.58 4.24
C ASN A 239 -18.24 -15.73 3.23
N TYR A 240 -18.83 -15.53 2.07
CA TYR A 240 -18.74 -16.42 0.92
C TYR A 240 -17.97 -15.74 -0.20
N LYS A 241 -17.02 -16.44 -0.81
CA LYS A 241 -16.36 -16.03 -2.07
C LYS A 241 -16.50 -17.16 -3.09
N GLN A 242 -16.83 -16.81 -4.31
CA GLN A 242 -16.89 -17.75 -5.43
C GLN A 242 -15.50 -18.36 -5.66
N LYS A 243 -15.44 -19.68 -5.82
CA LYS A 243 -14.21 -20.40 -6.19
C LYS A 243 -13.78 -19.98 -7.59
N VAL A 244 -12.49 -19.61 -7.73
CA VAL A 244 -11.91 -19.16 -8.98
C VAL A 244 -10.66 -19.97 -9.30
N VAL A 245 -10.54 -20.42 -10.56
CA VAL A 245 -9.31 -21.03 -11.06
C VAL A 245 -8.30 -19.90 -11.34
N GLN A 246 -7.17 -19.91 -10.66
CA GLN A 246 -6.18 -18.82 -10.71
C GLN A 246 -4.71 -19.30 -10.82
N GLY A 247 -4.49 -20.59 -11.08
CA GLY A 247 -3.13 -21.14 -11.17
C GLY A 247 -2.30 -20.58 -12.33
N SER A 248 -2.94 -20.21 -13.45
CA SER A 248 -2.28 -19.60 -14.62
C SER A 248 -2.01 -18.11 -14.50
N ILE A 249 -2.57 -17.44 -13.47
CA ILE A 249 -2.41 -16.00 -13.29
C ILE A 249 -1.02 -15.72 -12.71
N PRO A 250 -0.21 -14.81 -13.29
CA PRO A 250 1.08 -14.44 -12.72
C PRO A 250 0.92 -13.79 -11.35
N ILE A 251 1.94 -13.94 -10.50
CA ILE A 251 1.98 -13.30 -9.19
C ILE A 251 2.89 -12.08 -9.32
N PHE A 252 2.31 -10.89 -9.32
CA PHE A 252 3.03 -9.63 -9.38
C PHE A 252 3.25 -9.01 -7.98
N ASP A 253 2.19 -8.93 -7.16
CA ASP A 253 2.21 -8.24 -5.86
C ASP A 253 1.49 -8.99 -4.74
N THR A 254 1.14 -10.25 -4.98
CA THR A 254 0.44 -11.07 -3.99
C THR A 254 1.41 -11.89 -3.14
N THR A 255 1.19 -11.88 -1.84
CA THR A 255 1.84 -12.75 -0.85
C THR A 255 0.78 -13.57 -0.14
N ASP A 256 1.07 -14.85 0.12
CA ASP A 256 0.24 -15.71 0.95
C ASP A 256 0.56 -15.40 2.42
N LYS A 257 -0.41 -14.89 3.16
CA LYS A 257 -0.23 -14.54 4.57
C LYS A 257 0.05 -15.76 5.46
N TYR A 258 -0.36 -16.96 5.02
CA TYR A 258 -0.17 -18.20 5.79
C TYR A 258 1.21 -18.81 5.62
N GLU A 259 2.02 -18.33 4.68
CA GLU A 259 3.43 -18.71 4.55
C GLU A 259 4.34 -17.93 5.50
N ASP A 260 3.87 -16.79 6.05
CA ASP A 260 4.59 -15.93 6.99
C ASP A 260 4.06 -16.10 8.44
N ILE A 261 4.58 -15.29 9.36
CA ILE A 261 4.09 -15.25 10.75
C ILE A 261 2.66 -14.69 10.76
N ILE A 262 1.69 -15.55 11.06
CA ILE A 262 0.27 -15.17 11.12
C ILE A 262 0.01 -14.32 12.37
N THR A 263 -0.48 -13.12 12.18
CA THR A 263 -0.97 -12.27 13.27
C THR A 263 -2.43 -12.59 13.58
N PHE A 264 -2.91 -12.22 14.77
CA PHE A 264 -4.34 -12.33 15.11
C PHE A 264 -5.22 -11.53 14.13
N ALA A 265 -4.74 -10.38 13.65
CA ALA A 265 -5.43 -9.58 12.65
C ALA A 265 -5.56 -10.33 11.31
N ASP A 266 -4.56 -11.08 10.88
CA ASP A 266 -4.61 -11.89 9.66
C ASP A 266 -5.64 -13.01 9.76
N LEU A 267 -5.69 -13.71 10.90
CA LEU A 267 -6.69 -14.76 11.16
C LEU A 267 -8.13 -14.23 11.12
N THR A 268 -8.34 -13.02 11.63
CA THR A 268 -9.70 -12.41 11.70
C THR A 268 -10.09 -11.65 10.44
N SER A 269 -9.14 -11.33 9.54
CA SER A 269 -9.42 -10.60 8.30
C SER A 269 -10.26 -11.39 7.28
N GLY A 270 -10.23 -12.72 7.35
CA GLY A 270 -10.88 -13.62 6.38
C GLY A 270 -10.24 -13.56 4.98
N GLU A 271 -9.05 -12.96 4.86
CA GLU A 271 -8.31 -12.83 3.59
C GLU A 271 -6.93 -13.47 3.71
N ARG A 272 -6.73 -14.56 2.99
CA ARG A 272 -5.46 -15.28 2.94
C ARG A 272 -4.36 -14.54 2.20
N TYR A 273 -4.72 -13.83 1.14
CA TYR A 273 -3.74 -13.20 0.24
C TYR A 273 -3.68 -11.70 0.41
N THR A 274 -2.47 -11.14 0.33
CA THR A 274 -2.25 -9.72 0.08
C THR A 274 -2.31 -9.45 -1.42
N GLY A 275 -2.30 -8.18 -1.83
CA GLY A 275 -2.29 -7.81 -3.25
C GLY A 275 -3.59 -8.15 -3.98
N ARG A 276 -3.51 -8.28 -5.31
CA ARG A 276 -4.71 -8.43 -6.16
C ARG A 276 -4.64 -9.59 -7.16
N ASP A 277 -3.56 -10.37 -7.17
CA ASP A 277 -3.39 -11.47 -8.13
C ASP A 277 -4.10 -12.75 -7.68
N ARG A 278 -4.33 -12.88 -6.39
CA ARG A 278 -5.04 -14.00 -5.80
C ARG A 278 -6.23 -13.52 -4.99
N VAL A 279 -7.26 -14.33 -4.96
CA VAL A 279 -8.41 -14.16 -4.07
C VAL A 279 -8.56 -15.43 -3.23
N SER A 280 -8.91 -15.28 -1.96
CA SER A 280 -9.25 -16.41 -1.10
C SER A 280 -10.49 -17.10 -1.66
N ASN A 281 -10.48 -18.42 -1.74
CA ASN A 281 -11.65 -19.21 -2.09
C ASN A 281 -12.45 -19.56 -0.82
N ALA A 282 -13.70 -19.93 -0.99
CA ALA A 282 -14.60 -20.23 0.14
C ALA A 282 -14.11 -21.32 1.12
N ASN A 283 -13.09 -22.10 0.73
CA ASN A 283 -12.53 -23.19 1.52
C ASN A 283 -11.02 -23.01 1.82
N ASP A 284 -10.49 -21.81 1.64
CA ASP A 284 -9.07 -21.50 1.95
C ASP A 284 -8.88 -21.09 3.42
#